data_521af0d705bce3b1039e2d452b91ac30
#
_entry.id   521af0d705bce3b1039e2d452b91ac30
#
_cell.length_a   1.000
_cell.length_b   1.000
_cell.length_c   1.000
_cell.angle_alpha   90.00
_cell.angle_beta   90.00
_cell.angle_gamma   90.00
#
_symmetry.space_group_name_H-M   'P 1'
#
loop_
_entity.id
_entity.type
_entity.pdbx_description
1 polymer ?
#
loop_
_entity_poly.entity_id
_entity_poly.type
_entity_poly.pdbx_seq_one_letter_code
_entity_poly.pdbx_strand_id
1 'polypeptide(L)'
;MKGKRIHGLDPSAPAGKMIQLALRTQLKAMCQLREKALDPKDPDGIHDMRVLSRRLRSHVSDFNPYLRQPGLSVVKLRSLAKSLGAVRDQDVALAALKASKSGATGDAFEGIEMLESERRTLREEALATLEKAIKVSAVDEVRDEFLARLADVATVRPKKSTRQSESNSVLIFGTVASEVIAARLKEFRSAAAETIYRPAATKDLHELRILSKRLRYAIELFAPCWGKELKEIAKEVSLMQTSLGELHDCDVWIEDLGARLKRVLRKSKDNPDNARERAAAVWLLRHFAKERTDHYRDALARWEDWESQEFLDNLKSLVSAL
;
A
#
# COMPACT_ATOMS: atom_id res chain seq x y z
N MET A 1 6.66 6.43 -8.15
CA MET A 1 7.32 7.61 -7.51
C MET A 1 8.18 7.15 -6.35
N LYS A 2 9.51 7.37 -6.37
CA LYS A 2 10.36 7.25 -5.18
C LYS A 2 9.85 8.29 -4.17
N GLY A 3 9.53 7.88 -2.93
CA GLY A 3 9.02 8.78 -1.91
C GLY A 3 9.89 10.02 -1.80
N LYS A 4 9.30 11.23 -1.94
CA LYS A 4 10.05 12.46 -1.74
C LYS A 4 10.68 12.41 -0.36
N ARG A 5 12.00 12.49 -0.31
CA ARG A 5 12.76 12.56 0.94
C ARG A 5 12.26 13.75 1.76
N ILE A 6 11.91 13.51 3.00
CA ILE A 6 11.58 14.59 3.93
C ILE A 6 12.90 15.18 4.41
N HIS A 7 13.16 16.43 4.03
CA HIS A 7 14.37 17.14 4.46
C HIS A 7 14.20 17.65 5.88
N GLY A 8 15.30 17.68 6.64
CA GLY A 8 15.33 18.24 7.99
C GLY A 8 14.88 17.30 9.11
N LEU A 9 14.68 15.99 8.83
CA LEU A 9 14.55 15.01 9.89
C LEU A 9 15.89 14.78 10.57
N ASP A 10 15.91 14.97 11.89
CA ASP A 10 17.07 14.83 12.77
C ASP A 10 16.75 13.82 13.88
N PRO A 11 17.48 12.69 13.98
CA PRO A 11 17.23 11.67 15.00
C PRO A 11 17.47 12.17 16.43
N SER A 12 18.31 13.17 16.63
CA SER A 12 18.62 13.75 17.94
C SER A 12 17.60 14.80 18.40
N ALA A 13 16.78 15.30 17.49
CA ALA A 13 15.79 16.32 17.77
C ALA A 13 14.58 15.79 18.56
N PRO A 14 13.83 16.67 19.26
CA PRO A 14 12.58 16.30 19.94
C PRO A 14 11.58 15.65 19.00
N ALA A 15 11.08 14.47 19.37
CA ALA A 15 10.18 13.67 18.53
C ALA A 15 8.94 14.44 18.05
N GLY A 16 8.32 15.26 18.93
CA GLY A 16 7.15 16.06 18.56
C GLY A 16 7.37 16.97 17.38
N LYS A 17 8.51 17.66 17.34
CA LYS A 17 8.87 18.55 16.22
C LYS A 17 9.05 17.74 14.91
N MET A 18 9.73 16.62 14.98
CA MET A 18 10.01 15.79 13.81
C MET A 18 8.75 15.08 13.27
N ILE A 19 7.89 14.60 14.15
CA ILE A 19 6.58 14.03 13.78
C ILE A 19 5.73 15.09 13.08
N GLN A 20 5.64 16.29 13.63
CA GLN A 20 4.91 17.40 13.00
C GLN A 20 5.50 17.74 11.63
N LEU A 21 6.83 17.85 11.51
CA LEU A 21 7.51 18.13 10.24
C LEU A 21 7.19 17.03 9.20
N ALA A 22 7.31 15.75 9.60
CA ALA A 22 7.07 14.62 8.71
C ALA A 22 5.63 14.61 8.20
N LEU A 23 4.64 14.73 9.08
CA LEU A 23 3.24 14.65 8.72
C LEU A 23 2.77 15.88 7.90
N ARG A 24 3.23 17.08 8.26
CA ARG A 24 2.95 18.32 7.49
C ARG A 24 3.51 18.23 6.07
N THR A 25 4.76 17.79 5.94
CA THR A 25 5.42 17.68 4.62
C THR A 25 4.69 16.70 3.71
N GLN A 26 4.28 15.55 4.26
CA GLN A 26 3.56 14.54 3.48
C GLN A 26 2.14 15.00 3.10
N LEU A 27 1.43 15.61 4.03
CA LEU A 27 0.10 16.17 3.74
C LEU A 27 0.19 17.23 2.63
N LYS A 28 1.15 18.17 2.74
CA LYS A 28 1.37 19.20 1.71
C LYS A 28 1.69 18.58 0.34
N ALA A 29 2.58 17.57 0.32
CA ALA A 29 2.93 16.88 -0.92
C ALA A 29 1.73 16.16 -1.54
N MET A 30 0.86 15.54 -0.73
CA MET A 30 -0.37 14.91 -1.19
C MET A 30 -1.34 15.94 -1.78
N CYS A 31 -1.58 17.06 -1.09
CA CYS A 31 -2.48 18.11 -1.57
C CYS A 31 -2.00 18.75 -2.88
N GLN A 32 -0.68 18.90 -3.06
CA GLN A 32 -0.09 19.42 -4.30
C GLN A 32 -0.31 18.53 -5.53
N LEU A 33 -0.61 17.25 -5.35
CA LEU A 33 -0.91 16.35 -6.46
C LEU A 33 -2.34 16.44 -6.97
N ARG A 34 -3.18 17.28 -6.34
CA ARG A 34 -4.60 17.39 -6.72
C ARG A 34 -4.80 17.73 -8.19
N GLU A 35 -4.10 18.75 -8.70
CA GLU A 35 -4.22 19.17 -10.10
C GLU A 35 -3.79 18.06 -11.06
N LYS A 36 -2.68 17.39 -10.74
CA LYS A 36 -2.21 16.23 -11.51
C LYS A 36 -3.17 15.06 -11.49
N ALA A 37 -3.84 14.82 -10.35
CA ALA A 37 -4.81 13.73 -10.22
C ALA A 37 -6.10 14.00 -11.02
N LEU A 38 -6.37 15.25 -11.38
CA LEU A 38 -7.50 15.67 -12.23
C LEU A 38 -7.10 15.89 -13.70
N ASP A 39 -5.81 15.86 -14.02
CA ASP A 39 -5.32 16.03 -15.39
C ASP A 39 -5.44 14.70 -16.14
N PRO A 40 -6.33 14.61 -17.16
CA PRO A 40 -6.47 13.39 -17.97
C PRO A 40 -5.19 13.04 -18.75
N LYS A 41 -4.26 13.98 -18.89
CA LYS A 41 -2.97 13.77 -19.58
C LYS A 41 -1.89 13.23 -18.67
N ASP A 42 -2.10 13.26 -17.34
CA ASP A 42 -1.15 12.71 -16.35
C ASP A 42 -1.63 11.34 -15.82
N PRO A 43 -1.20 10.22 -16.42
CA PRO A 43 -1.66 8.88 -16.04
C PRO A 43 -1.24 8.49 -14.62
N ASP A 44 -0.24 9.16 -14.06
CA ASP A 44 0.32 8.85 -12.75
C ASP A 44 -0.24 9.72 -11.61
N GLY A 45 -0.96 10.80 -11.92
CA GLY A 45 -1.44 11.76 -10.93
C GLY A 45 -2.31 11.11 -9.84
N ILE A 46 -3.30 10.29 -10.24
CA ILE A 46 -4.17 9.54 -9.31
C ILE A 46 -3.35 8.51 -8.52
N HIS A 47 -2.45 7.78 -9.19
CA HIS A 47 -1.59 6.81 -8.54
C HIS A 47 -0.72 7.46 -7.45
N ASP A 48 -0.05 8.54 -7.77
CA ASP A 48 0.86 9.24 -6.88
C ASP A 48 0.13 9.81 -5.67
N MET A 49 -1.02 10.46 -5.87
CA MET A 49 -1.83 10.98 -4.78
C MET A 49 -2.35 9.86 -3.86
N ARG A 50 -2.77 8.72 -4.43
CA ARG A 50 -3.15 7.51 -3.69
C ARG A 50 -2.00 6.96 -2.85
N VAL A 51 -0.79 6.89 -3.41
CA VAL A 51 0.41 6.44 -2.70
C VAL A 51 0.73 7.35 -1.51
N LEU A 52 0.73 8.68 -1.70
CA LEU A 52 0.99 9.63 -0.62
C LEU A 52 -0.09 9.59 0.46
N SER A 53 -1.37 9.52 0.09
CA SER A 53 -2.47 9.36 1.04
C SER A 53 -2.32 8.10 1.90
N ARG A 54 -1.93 6.98 1.30
CA ARG A 54 -1.70 5.72 2.00
C ARG A 54 -0.50 5.80 2.94
N ARG A 55 0.62 6.39 2.50
CA ARG A 55 1.81 6.62 3.33
C ARG A 55 1.48 7.49 4.53
N LEU A 56 0.81 8.62 4.31
CA LEU A 56 0.41 9.53 5.40
C LEU A 56 -0.42 8.80 6.47
N ARG A 57 -1.41 8.00 6.06
CA ARG A 57 -2.22 7.22 7.00
C ARG A 57 -1.42 6.15 7.75
N SER A 58 -0.43 5.52 7.09
CA SER A 58 0.48 4.58 7.76
C SER A 58 1.29 5.28 8.83
N HIS A 59 1.91 6.42 8.51
CA HIS A 59 2.73 7.16 9.46
C HIS A 59 1.92 7.78 10.60
N VAL A 60 0.67 8.20 10.35
CA VAL A 60 -0.23 8.59 11.46
C VAL A 60 -0.47 7.41 12.40
N SER A 61 -0.68 6.20 11.85
CA SER A 61 -0.82 4.99 12.66
C SER A 61 0.45 4.64 13.43
N ASP A 62 1.62 4.83 12.81
CA ASP A 62 2.92 4.55 13.43
C ASP A 62 3.23 5.51 14.59
N PHE A 63 2.86 6.78 14.43
CA PHE A 63 3.07 7.80 15.46
C PHE A 63 2.00 7.84 16.55
N ASN A 64 0.82 7.25 16.33
CA ASN A 64 -0.29 7.31 17.28
C ASN A 64 0.06 6.91 18.73
N PRO A 65 0.89 5.86 18.99
CA PRO A 65 1.29 5.50 20.34
C PRO A 65 2.09 6.58 21.08
N TYR A 66 2.70 7.51 20.35
CA TYR A 66 3.56 8.57 20.87
C TYR A 66 2.83 9.92 21.03
N LEU A 67 1.56 10.00 20.64
CA LEU A 67 0.76 11.20 20.71
C LEU A 67 -0.05 11.24 22.00
N ARG A 68 -0.13 12.42 22.66
CA ARG A 68 -0.81 12.59 23.95
C ARG A 68 -2.31 12.37 23.88
N GLN A 69 -2.92 12.66 22.74
CA GLN A 69 -4.32 12.36 22.45
C GLN A 69 -4.40 11.40 21.27
N PRO A 70 -5.14 10.28 21.41
CA PRO A 70 -5.42 9.44 20.26
C PRO A 70 -6.31 10.24 19.29
N GLY A 71 -5.81 10.46 18.10
CA GLY A 71 -6.75 10.87 17.12
C GLY A 71 -6.44 12.07 16.26
N LEU A 72 -5.30 12.04 15.56
CA LEU A 72 -5.34 12.63 14.23
C LEU A 72 -6.39 11.86 13.42
N SER A 73 -7.58 12.45 13.25
CA SER A 73 -8.65 11.80 12.51
C SER A 73 -8.21 11.59 11.05
N VAL A 74 -8.15 10.33 10.66
CA VAL A 74 -7.86 9.95 9.27
C VAL A 74 -9.12 9.61 8.48
N VAL A 75 -10.32 9.91 9.01
CA VAL A 75 -11.60 9.55 8.38
C VAL A 75 -11.74 10.18 7.01
N LYS A 76 -11.56 11.50 6.91
CA LYS A 76 -11.62 12.22 5.62
C LYS A 76 -10.51 11.76 4.67
N LEU A 77 -9.28 11.54 5.17
CA LEU A 77 -8.19 10.96 4.39
C LEU A 77 -8.50 9.54 3.90
N ARG A 78 -9.21 8.75 4.69
CA ARG A 78 -9.64 7.40 4.31
C ARG A 78 -10.70 7.46 3.20
N SER A 79 -11.66 8.37 3.30
CA SER A 79 -12.67 8.60 2.27
C SER A 79 -12.03 9.00 0.93
N LEU A 80 -11.14 10.00 0.95
CA LEU A 80 -10.39 10.41 -0.23
C LEU A 80 -9.58 9.25 -0.84
N ALA A 81 -8.87 8.49 0.01
CA ALA A 81 -8.10 7.34 -0.45
C ALA A 81 -8.97 6.23 -1.06
N LYS A 82 -10.23 6.07 -0.61
CA LYS A 82 -11.19 5.13 -1.19
C LYS A 82 -11.58 5.57 -2.60
N SER A 83 -11.88 6.85 -2.81
CA SER A 83 -12.23 7.39 -4.15
C SER A 83 -11.04 7.29 -5.13
N LEU A 84 -9.82 7.66 -4.69
CA LEU A 84 -8.60 7.45 -5.48
C LEU A 84 -8.36 5.97 -5.79
N GLY A 85 -8.65 5.09 -4.83
CA GLY A 85 -8.55 3.64 -4.98
C GLY A 85 -9.47 3.11 -6.07
N ALA A 86 -10.73 3.52 -6.06
CA ALA A 86 -11.73 3.04 -7.01
C ALA A 86 -11.33 3.29 -8.47
N VAL A 87 -10.76 4.46 -8.78
CA VAL A 87 -10.26 4.75 -10.14
C VAL A 87 -9.02 3.91 -10.44
N ARG A 88 -8.04 3.90 -9.51
CA ARG A 88 -6.78 3.18 -9.73
C ARG A 88 -6.99 1.68 -9.88
N ASP A 89 -7.94 1.10 -9.17
CA ASP A 89 -8.25 -0.33 -9.27
C ASP A 89 -8.77 -0.69 -10.68
N GLN A 90 -9.51 0.22 -11.35
CA GLN A 90 -9.90 0.05 -12.76
C GLN A 90 -8.72 0.26 -13.72
N ASP A 91 -7.81 1.23 -13.47
CA ASP A 91 -6.60 1.42 -14.28
C ASP A 91 -5.73 0.16 -14.26
N VAL A 92 -5.54 -0.44 -13.08
CA VAL A 92 -4.78 -1.69 -12.93
C VAL A 92 -5.49 -2.84 -13.63
N ALA A 93 -6.81 -2.94 -13.50
CA ALA A 93 -7.59 -3.97 -14.16
C ALA A 93 -7.51 -3.88 -15.69
N LEU A 94 -7.63 -2.67 -16.26
CA LEU A 94 -7.48 -2.45 -17.70
C LEU A 94 -6.08 -2.79 -18.21
N ALA A 95 -5.05 -2.43 -17.46
CA ALA A 95 -3.67 -2.78 -17.80
C ALA A 95 -3.45 -4.30 -17.79
N ALA A 96 -3.98 -4.99 -16.78
CA ALA A 96 -3.89 -6.44 -16.67
C ALA A 96 -4.64 -7.17 -17.81
N LEU A 97 -5.86 -6.73 -18.15
CA LEU A 97 -6.62 -7.28 -19.29
C LEU A 97 -5.88 -7.09 -20.60
N LYS A 98 -5.33 -5.88 -20.84
CA LYS A 98 -4.53 -5.59 -22.03
C LYS A 98 -3.30 -6.50 -22.14
N ALA A 99 -2.60 -6.74 -21.03
CA ALA A 99 -1.44 -7.63 -21.01
C ALA A 99 -1.84 -9.09 -21.26
N SER A 100 -2.92 -9.56 -20.64
CA SER A 100 -3.41 -10.94 -20.74
C SER A 100 -4.03 -11.27 -22.09
N LYS A 101 -4.35 -10.27 -22.92
CA LYS A 101 -4.99 -10.44 -24.23
C LYS A 101 -4.06 -11.05 -25.28
N SER A 102 -2.75 -10.96 -25.06
CA SER A 102 -1.75 -11.53 -25.95
C SER A 102 -1.91 -13.05 -26.04
N GLY A 103 -2.16 -13.57 -27.26
CA GLY A 103 -2.39 -14.97 -27.53
C GLY A 103 -3.85 -15.45 -27.35
N ALA A 104 -4.77 -14.62 -26.91
CA ALA A 104 -6.20 -14.92 -26.93
C ALA A 104 -6.74 -14.80 -28.37
N THR A 105 -7.64 -15.70 -28.77
CA THR A 105 -8.27 -15.74 -30.11
C THR A 105 -9.76 -16.07 -29.99
N GLY A 106 -10.56 -15.76 -31.03
CA GLY A 106 -11.99 -16.07 -31.09
C GLY A 106 -12.78 -15.54 -29.90
N ASP A 107 -13.69 -16.34 -29.38
CA ASP A 107 -14.57 -15.98 -28.26
C ASP A 107 -13.80 -15.47 -27.03
N ALA A 108 -12.62 -15.99 -26.75
CA ALA A 108 -11.83 -15.54 -25.61
C ALA A 108 -11.35 -14.09 -25.79
N PHE A 109 -10.88 -13.75 -26.99
CA PHE A 109 -10.47 -12.39 -27.32
C PHE A 109 -11.63 -11.39 -27.23
N GLU A 110 -12.75 -11.72 -27.88
CA GLU A 110 -13.95 -10.88 -27.88
C GLU A 110 -14.52 -10.70 -26.46
N GLY A 111 -14.53 -11.78 -25.66
CA GLY A 111 -14.96 -11.69 -24.27
C GLY A 111 -14.04 -10.85 -23.38
N ILE A 112 -12.73 -10.83 -23.64
CA ILE A 112 -11.81 -9.91 -22.96
C ILE A 112 -12.10 -8.46 -23.36
N GLU A 113 -12.43 -8.19 -24.62
CA GLU A 113 -12.84 -6.84 -25.05
C GLU A 113 -14.13 -6.36 -24.36
N MET A 114 -15.09 -7.26 -24.17
CA MET A 114 -16.30 -6.97 -23.39
C MET A 114 -15.94 -6.59 -21.94
N LEU A 115 -15.03 -7.33 -21.31
CA LEU A 115 -14.54 -7.01 -19.95
C LEU A 115 -13.79 -5.67 -19.92
N GLU A 116 -12.96 -5.37 -20.90
CA GLU A 116 -12.30 -4.06 -21.00
C GLU A 116 -13.32 -2.92 -21.09
N SER A 117 -14.36 -3.08 -21.91
CA SER A 117 -15.44 -2.09 -22.04
C SER A 117 -16.17 -1.88 -20.69
N GLU A 118 -16.53 -2.95 -19.99
CA GLU A 118 -17.13 -2.87 -18.65
C GLU A 118 -16.23 -2.12 -17.67
N ARG A 119 -14.92 -2.42 -17.65
CA ARG A 119 -13.95 -1.75 -16.76
C ARG A 119 -13.77 -0.26 -17.10
N ARG A 120 -13.86 0.13 -18.36
CA ARG A 120 -13.85 1.54 -18.77
C ARG A 120 -15.05 2.30 -18.24
N THR A 121 -16.24 1.74 -18.36
CA THR A 121 -17.45 2.35 -17.79
C THR A 121 -17.34 2.52 -16.27
N LEU A 122 -16.91 1.48 -15.55
CA LEU A 122 -16.69 1.55 -14.10
C LEU A 122 -15.62 2.59 -13.73
N ARG A 123 -14.60 2.75 -14.57
CA ARG A 123 -13.56 3.79 -14.37
C ARG A 123 -14.14 5.20 -14.50
N GLU A 124 -14.98 5.45 -15.48
CA GLU A 124 -15.64 6.74 -15.69
C GLU A 124 -16.54 7.09 -14.51
N GLU A 125 -17.34 6.15 -14.01
CA GLU A 125 -18.17 6.33 -12.81
C GLU A 125 -17.32 6.63 -11.56
N ALA A 126 -16.21 5.89 -11.39
CA ALA A 126 -15.28 6.12 -10.29
C ALA A 126 -14.61 7.49 -10.38
N LEU A 127 -14.25 7.92 -11.60
CA LEU A 127 -13.66 9.24 -11.85
C LEU A 127 -14.63 10.37 -11.51
N ALA A 128 -15.88 10.28 -11.95
CA ALA A 128 -16.92 11.25 -11.59
C ALA A 128 -17.13 11.36 -10.07
N THR A 129 -16.98 10.25 -9.35
CA THR A 129 -17.03 10.22 -7.88
C THR A 129 -15.78 10.88 -7.27
N LEU A 130 -14.62 10.60 -7.83
CA LEU A 130 -13.34 11.19 -7.39
C LEU A 130 -13.35 12.70 -7.59
N GLU A 131 -13.79 13.21 -8.72
CA GLU A 131 -13.87 14.66 -9.02
C GLU A 131 -14.65 15.42 -7.94
N LYS A 132 -15.73 14.83 -7.42
CA LYS A 132 -16.50 15.42 -6.30
C LYS A 132 -15.71 15.40 -5.00
N ALA A 133 -15.00 14.30 -4.72
CA ALA A 133 -14.23 14.11 -3.49
C ALA A 133 -12.93 14.93 -3.44
N ILE A 134 -12.40 15.35 -4.60
CA ILE A 134 -11.11 16.03 -4.74
C ILE A 134 -11.26 17.52 -5.06
N LYS A 135 -12.49 18.10 -4.95
CA LYS A 135 -12.69 19.54 -5.09
C LYS A 135 -11.77 20.32 -4.15
N VAL A 136 -11.37 21.54 -4.57
CA VAL A 136 -10.46 22.41 -3.79
C VAL A 136 -10.92 22.53 -2.34
N SER A 137 -12.19 22.89 -2.14
CA SER A 137 -12.76 23.07 -0.80
C SER A 137 -12.67 21.81 0.06
N ALA A 138 -12.89 20.62 -0.52
CA ALA A 138 -12.83 19.37 0.23
C ALA A 138 -11.38 18.99 0.63
N VAL A 139 -10.41 19.23 -0.25
CA VAL A 139 -8.99 18.98 0.04
C VAL A 139 -8.44 19.98 1.05
N ASP A 140 -8.83 21.25 0.92
CA ASP A 140 -8.45 22.30 1.87
C ASP A 140 -9.04 22.04 3.26
N GLU A 141 -10.29 21.61 3.33
CA GLU A 141 -10.92 21.23 4.61
C GLU A 141 -10.19 20.05 5.29
N VAL A 142 -9.80 19.03 4.52
CA VAL A 142 -8.99 17.91 5.02
C VAL A 142 -7.63 18.41 5.53
N ARG A 143 -6.98 19.30 4.77
CA ARG A 143 -5.69 19.88 5.14
C ARG A 143 -5.78 20.70 6.42
N ASP A 144 -6.72 21.61 6.48
CA ASP A 144 -6.81 22.59 7.58
C ASP A 144 -7.24 21.90 8.88
N GLU A 145 -8.19 20.97 8.85
CA GLU A 145 -8.56 20.15 10.01
C GLU A 145 -7.36 19.33 10.51
N PHE A 146 -6.62 18.70 9.59
CA PHE A 146 -5.45 17.89 9.96
C PHE A 146 -4.35 18.76 10.58
N LEU A 147 -4.07 19.92 9.99
CA LEU A 147 -3.02 20.84 10.49
C LEU A 147 -3.39 21.46 11.84
N ALA A 148 -4.65 21.84 12.06
CA ALA A 148 -5.12 22.35 13.34
C ALA A 148 -4.88 21.33 14.45
N ARG A 149 -5.30 20.07 14.24
CA ARG A 149 -5.08 19.01 15.23
C ARG A 149 -3.62 18.66 15.43
N LEU A 150 -2.82 18.73 14.35
CA LEU A 150 -1.37 18.46 14.44
C LEU A 150 -0.62 19.53 15.22
N ALA A 151 -1.11 20.78 15.27
CA ALA A 151 -0.48 21.86 16.02
C ALA A 151 -0.51 21.60 17.54
N ASP A 152 -1.56 20.92 18.03
CA ASP A 152 -1.76 20.64 19.46
C ASP A 152 -1.14 19.31 19.91
N VAL A 153 -0.41 18.65 19.01
CA VAL A 153 0.18 17.33 19.29
C VAL A 153 1.37 17.51 20.24
N ALA A 154 1.20 17.02 21.45
CA ALA A 154 2.30 16.78 22.38
C ALA A 154 2.69 15.31 22.32
N THR A 155 3.99 15.01 22.39
CA THR A 155 4.50 13.64 22.44
C THR A 155 4.65 13.13 23.87
N VAL A 156 4.38 11.84 24.03
CA VAL A 156 4.55 11.11 25.28
C VAL A 156 5.26 9.79 25.00
N ARG A 157 5.93 9.23 26.01
CA ARG A 157 6.43 7.86 25.91
C ARG A 157 5.26 6.88 26.08
N PRO A 158 5.15 5.82 25.26
CA PRO A 158 4.16 4.77 25.46
C PRO A 158 4.35 4.09 26.83
N LYS A 159 3.25 3.78 27.50
CA LYS A 159 3.25 3.14 28.86
C LYS A 159 3.94 1.76 28.91
N LYS A 160 4.23 1.12 27.76
CA LYS A 160 4.86 -0.20 27.64
C LYS A 160 6.36 -0.16 27.31
N SER A 161 7.00 1.00 27.35
CA SER A 161 8.45 1.08 27.19
C SER A 161 9.13 0.48 28.42
N THR A 162 9.82 -0.64 28.25
CA THR A 162 10.50 -1.42 29.29
C THR A 162 11.78 -0.75 29.84
N ARG A 163 12.13 0.42 29.38
CA ARG A 163 13.21 1.21 29.96
C ARG A 163 12.65 2.13 31.05
N GLN A 164 12.58 1.60 32.25
CA GLN A 164 12.53 2.39 33.48
C GLN A 164 13.80 3.24 33.57
N SER A 165 13.75 4.43 33.03
CA SER A 165 14.54 5.55 33.53
C SER A 165 13.55 6.68 33.76
N GLU A 166 13.26 6.93 35.01
CA GLU A 166 12.63 8.14 35.55
C GLU A 166 13.59 9.33 35.28
N SER A 167 13.74 9.73 34.06
CA SER A 167 14.31 11.02 33.75
C SER A 167 13.29 11.79 32.90
N ASN A 168 13.08 13.05 33.25
CA ASN A 168 12.35 14.07 32.47
C ASN A 168 12.99 14.33 31.09
N SER A 169 13.67 13.32 30.50
CA SER A 169 14.34 13.41 29.22
C SER A 169 13.32 13.50 28.10
N VAL A 170 13.48 14.52 27.28
CA VAL A 170 12.68 14.73 26.08
C VAL A 170 12.79 13.51 25.18
N LEU A 171 11.66 12.98 24.72
CA LEU A 171 11.62 11.90 23.76
C LEU A 171 12.25 12.36 22.44
N ILE A 172 13.34 11.72 22.01
CA ILE A 172 14.03 12.03 20.75
C ILE A 172 13.46 11.22 19.59
N PHE A 173 13.59 11.76 18.37
CA PHE A 173 13.01 11.14 17.17
C PHE A 173 13.66 9.82 16.80
N GLY A 174 14.96 9.66 17.03
CA GLY A 174 15.69 8.41 16.81
C GLY A 174 15.12 7.23 17.62
N THR A 175 14.77 7.46 18.90
CA THR A 175 14.10 6.43 19.72
C THR A 175 12.76 6.02 19.14
N VAL A 176 11.93 6.98 18.72
CA VAL A 176 10.64 6.69 18.06
C VAL A 176 10.85 5.89 16.78
N ALA A 177 11.85 6.26 15.99
CA ALA A 177 12.16 5.59 14.75
C ALA A 177 12.58 4.12 14.96
N SER A 178 13.47 3.87 15.93
CA SER A 178 13.91 2.51 16.30
C SER A 178 12.73 1.66 16.78
N GLU A 179 11.91 2.18 17.69
CA GLU A 179 10.77 1.45 18.24
C GLU A 179 9.71 1.15 17.16
N VAL A 180 9.41 2.08 16.26
CA VAL A 180 8.45 1.88 15.16
C VAL A 180 8.94 0.82 14.20
N ILE A 181 10.19 0.91 13.73
CA ILE A 181 10.73 -0.08 12.80
C ILE A 181 10.79 -1.45 13.46
N ALA A 182 11.26 -1.55 14.70
CA ALA A 182 11.31 -2.82 15.43
C ALA A 182 9.92 -3.45 15.62
N ALA A 183 8.90 -2.64 15.92
CA ALA A 183 7.52 -3.12 16.04
C ALA A 183 7.00 -3.66 14.70
N ARG A 184 7.18 -2.92 13.58
CA ARG A 184 6.76 -3.36 12.25
C ARG A 184 7.52 -4.59 11.75
N LEU A 185 8.81 -4.67 12.06
CA LEU A 185 9.64 -5.84 11.75
C LEU A 185 9.13 -7.08 12.50
N LYS A 186 8.82 -6.94 13.79
CA LYS A 186 8.27 -8.03 14.60
C LYS A 186 6.93 -8.54 14.05
N GLU A 187 6.01 -7.60 13.74
CA GLU A 187 4.70 -7.95 13.15
C GLU A 187 4.88 -8.72 11.83
N PHE A 188 5.72 -8.20 10.93
CA PHE A 188 5.98 -8.83 9.64
C PHE A 188 6.63 -10.22 9.79
N ARG A 189 7.70 -10.35 10.60
CA ARG A 189 8.43 -11.60 10.80
C ARG A 189 7.53 -12.70 11.37
N SER A 190 6.72 -12.39 12.38
CA SER A 190 5.79 -13.37 12.96
C SER A 190 4.77 -13.86 11.94
N ALA A 191 4.17 -12.95 11.17
CA ALA A 191 3.19 -13.33 10.15
C ALA A 191 3.84 -14.11 8.99
N ALA A 192 5.05 -13.73 8.56
CA ALA A 192 5.75 -14.40 7.48
C ALA A 192 6.11 -15.84 7.82
N ALA A 193 6.67 -16.09 9.00
CA ALA A 193 7.04 -17.43 9.45
C ALA A 193 5.86 -18.43 9.46
N GLU A 194 4.65 -17.94 9.76
CA GLU A 194 3.44 -18.76 9.79
C GLU A 194 2.79 -18.95 8.42
N THR A 195 2.98 -18.01 7.50
CA THR A 195 2.14 -17.86 6.31
C THR A 195 2.86 -18.17 5.02
N ILE A 196 4.16 -17.84 4.90
CA ILE A 196 4.88 -17.83 3.63
C ILE A 196 4.93 -19.21 2.96
N TYR A 197 4.94 -20.28 3.74
CA TYR A 197 4.94 -21.68 3.26
C TYR A 197 3.53 -22.23 2.99
N ARG A 198 2.48 -21.40 3.06
CA ARG A 198 1.09 -21.80 2.91
C ARG A 198 0.46 -21.14 1.67
N PRO A 199 0.71 -21.65 0.44
CA PRO A 199 0.25 -21.03 -0.81
C PRO A 199 -1.26 -20.84 -0.93
N ALA A 200 -2.04 -21.65 -0.24
CA ALA A 200 -3.51 -21.60 -0.26
C ALA A 200 -4.10 -20.62 0.78
N ALA A 201 -3.28 -20.05 1.68
CA ALA A 201 -3.73 -19.14 2.72
C ALA A 201 -3.86 -17.69 2.18
N THR A 202 -4.73 -17.47 1.19
CA THR A 202 -4.85 -16.20 0.44
C THR A 202 -5.10 -14.99 1.34
N LYS A 203 -5.92 -15.13 2.39
CA LYS A 203 -6.20 -14.07 3.36
C LYS A 203 -4.97 -13.71 4.19
N ASP A 204 -4.24 -14.71 4.66
CA ASP A 204 -3.06 -14.52 5.49
C ASP A 204 -1.91 -13.93 4.65
N LEU A 205 -1.76 -14.36 3.39
CA LEU A 205 -0.82 -13.77 2.42
C LEU A 205 -1.19 -12.30 2.10
N HIS A 206 -2.47 -11.96 2.04
CA HIS A 206 -2.91 -10.58 1.92
C HIS A 206 -2.52 -9.73 3.16
N GLU A 207 -2.72 -10.24 4.37
CA GLU A 207 -2.26 -9.57 5.59
C GLU A 207 -0.74 -9.41 5.61
N LEU A 208 0.02 -10.43 5.21
CA LEU A 208 1.47 -10.35 5.09
C LEU A 208 1.90 -9.23 4.12
N ARG A 209 1.21 -9.08 2.99
CA ARG A 209 1.40 -7.96 2.05
C ARG A 209 1.15 -6.60 2.71
N ILE A 210 0.11 -6.48 3.55
CA ILE A 210 -0.18 -5.25 4.29
C ILE A 210 0.94 -4.94 5.29
N LEU A 211 1.42 -5.93 6.03
CA LEU A 211 2.51 -5.79 6.98
C LEU A 211 3.83 -5.42 6.29
N SER A 212 4.14 -6.05 5.15
CA SER A 212 5.29 -5.69 4.31
C SER A 212 5.25 -4.21 3.87
N LYS A 213 4.08 -3.71 3.47
CA LYS A 213 3.91 -2.28 3.13
C LYS A 213 4.15 -1.36 4.32
N ARG A 214 3.64 -1.72 5.51
CA ARG A 214 3.83 -0.93 6.73
C ARG A 214 5.30 -0.88 7.12
N LEU A 215 5.98 -2.02 7.10
CA LEU A 215 7.42 -2.11 7.37
C LEU A 215 8.20 -1.24 6.38
N ARG A 216 7.95 -1.37 5.08
CA ARG A 216 8.62 -0.55 4.06
C ARG A 216 8.41 0.94 4.27
N TYR A 217 7.18 1.39 4.57
CA TYR A 217 6.90 2.80 4.78
C TYR A 217 7.60 3.35 6.02
N ALA A 218 7.66 2.58 7.11
CA ALA A 218 8.43 2.95 8.28
C ALA A 218 9.93 3.09 7.94
N ILE A 219 10.52 2.09 7.28
CA ILE A 219 11.93 2.13 6.86
C ILE A 219 12.19 3.34 5.95
N GLU A 220 11.37 3.57 4.92
CA GLU A 220 11.53 4.70 4.00
C GLU A 220 11.42 6.07 4.69
N LEU A 221 10.53 6.20 5.69
CA LEU A 221 10.37 7.42 6.47
C LEU A 221 11.62 7.75 7.27
N PHE A 222 12.17 6.74 7.94
CA PHE A 222 13.28 6.91 8.86
C PHE A 222 14.66 6.71 8.21
N ALA A 223 14.74 6.29 6.96
CA ALA A 223 16.01 6.11 6.24
C ALA A 223 16.97 7.33 6.30
N PRO A 224 16.49 8.60 6.35
CA PRO A 224 17.39 9.73 6.56
C PRO A 224 18.17 9.69 7.87
N CYS A 225 17.68 9.00 8.91
CA CYS A 225 18.33 8.88 10.21
C CYS A 225 19.48 7.87 10.23
N TRP A 226 19.46 6.86 9.32
CA TRP A 226 20.46 5.78 9.25
C TRP A 226 21.34 5.78 7.99
N GLY A 227 21.11 6.70 7.05
CA GLY A 227 21.95 6.84 5.87
C GLY A 227 21.71 5.78 4.77
N LYS A 228 22.79 5.22 4.18
CA LYS A 228 22.71 4.35 3.00
C LYS A 228 22.19 2.94 3.31
N GLU A 229 22.57 2.38 4.45
CA GLU A 229 22.26 0.99 4.82
C GLU A 229 20.75 0.75 4.90
N LEU A 230 20.04 1.61 5.60
CA LEU A 230 18.56 1.47 5.71
C LEU A 230 17.84 1.69 4.36
N LYS A 231 18.46 2.41 3.41
CA LYS A 231 17.92 2.55 2.06
C LYS A 231 18.01 1.28 1.23
N GLU A 232 19.10 0.53 1.33
CA GLU A 232 19.23 -0.75 0.63
C GLU A 232 18.26 -1.77 1.23
N ILE A 233 18.09 -1.78 2.54
CA ILE A 233 17.08 -2.59 3.21
C ILE A 233 15.66 -2.24 2.74
N ALA A 234 15.34 -0.94 2.62
CA ALA A 234 14.05 -0.48 2.08
C ALA A 234 13.79 -1.00 0.66
N LYS A 235 14.84 -1.11 -0.15
CA LYS A 235 14.75 -1.62 -1.52
C LYS A 235 14.44 -3.12 -1.53
N GLU A 236 15.12 -3.91 -0.69
CA GLU A 236 14.84 -5.35 -0.55
C GLU A 236 13.41 -5.60 -0.04
N VAL A 237 12.96 -4.89 0.99
CA VAL A 237 11.58 -4.99 1.47
C VAL A 237 10.57 -4.54 0.39
N SER A 238 10.95 -3.59 -0.49
CA SER A 238 10.12 -3.21 -1.64
C SER A 238 9.97 -4.34 -2.66
N LEU A 239 10.99 -5.14 -2.90
CA LEU A 239 10.92 -6.29 -3.81
C LEU A 239 9.99 -7.37 -3.25
N MET A 240 10.12 -7.75 -1.98
CA MET A 240 9.18 -8.65 -1.31
C MET A 240 7.73 -8.14 -1.42
N GLN A 241 7.52 -6.85 -1.16
CA GLN A 241 6.19 -6.24 -1.26
C GLN A 241 5.64 -6.26 -2.69
N THR A 242 6.50 -6.18 -3.71
CA THR A 242 6.08 -6.30 -5.11
C THR A 242 5.55 -7.70 -5.39
N SER A 243 6.32 -8.74 -5.10
CA SER A 243 5.89 -10.15 -5.32
C SER A 243 4.59 -10.47 -4.57
N LEU A 244 4.47 -10.08 -3.29
CA LEU A 244 3.22 -10.26 -2.53
C LEU A 244 2.07 -9.38 -3.06
N GLY A 245 2.39 -8.27 -3.72
CA GLY A 245 1.42 -7.37 -4.33
C GLY A 245 0.79 -8.00 -5.57
N GLU A 246 1.63 -8.46 -6.47
CA GLU A 246 1.24 -9.12 -7.73
C GLU A 246 0.54 -10.44 -7.46
N LEU A 247 1.01 -11.22 -6.48
CA LEU A 247 0.31 -12.41 -5.99
C LEU A 247 -1.13 -12.11 -5.58
N HIS A 248 -1.33 -11.08 -4.74
CA HIS A 248 -2.66 -10.69 -4.29
C HIS A 248 -3.55 -10.18 -5.43
N ASP A 249 -2.97 -9.43 -6.36
CA ASP A 249 -3.73 -8.93 -7.51
C ASP A 249 -4.21 -10.09 -8.41
N CYS A 250 -3.42 -11.18 -8.53
CA CYS A 250 -3.86 -12.43 -9.15
C CYS A 250 -4.98 -13.12 -8.34
N ASP A 251 -4.89 -13.16 -7.00
CA ASP A 251 -5.95 -13.74 -6.15
C ASP A 251 -7.30 -13.02 -6.36
N VAL A 252 -7.29 -11.69 -6.44
CA VAL A 252 -8.49 -10.87 -6.73
C VAL A 252 -9.09 -11.21 -8.09
N TRP A 253 -8.25 -11.35 -9.12
CA TRP A 253 -8.71 -11.77 -10.44
C TRP A 253 -9.30 -13.18 -10.46
N ILE A 254 -8.65 -14.13 -9.82
CA ILE A 254 -9.12 -15.53 -9.74
C ILE A 254 -10.48 -15.59 -9.04
N GLU A 255 -10.68 -14.83 -7.97
CA GLU A 255 -11.96 -14.76 -7.26
C GLU A 255 -13.07 -14.14 -8.13
N ASP A 256 -12.82 -12.98 -8.76
CA ASP A 256 -13.80 -12.29 -9.63
C ASP A 256 -14.19 -13.14 -10.84
N LEU A 257 -13.21 -13.71 -11.55
CA LEU A 257 -13.43 -14.55 -12.72
C LEU A 257 -14.10 -15.88 -12.36
N GLY A 258 -13.77 -16.45 -11.20
CA GLY A 258 -14.46 -17.66 -10.70
C GLY A 258 -15.94 -17.39 -10.41
N ALA A 259 -16.27 -16.24 -9.82
CA ALA A 259 -17.64 -15.82 -9.60
C ALA A 259 -18.37 -15.55 -10.92
N ARG A 260 -17.72 -14.91 -11.90
CA ARG A 260 -18.26 -14.69 -13.26
C ARG A 260 -18.55 -16.02 -13.96
N LEU A 261 -17.60 -16.93 -13.96
CA LEU A 261 -17.76 -18.24 -14.58
C LEU A 261 -18.93 -19.01 -13.99
N LYS A 262 -19.08 -19.04 -12.66
CA LYS A 262 -20.25 -19.65 -11.99
C LYS A 262 -21.57 -19.01 -12.41
N ARG A 263 -21.59 -17.70 -12.63
CA ARG A 263 -22.80 -16.97 -13.07
C ARG A 263 -23.15 -17.27 -14.51
N VAL A 264 -22.17 -17.26 -15.43
CA VAL A 264 -22.43 -17.48 -16.85
C VAL A 264 -22.80 -18.93 -17.16
N LEU A 265 -22.30 -19.91 -16.39
CA LEU A 265 -22.67 -21.33 -16.53
C LEU A 265 -24.16 -21.60 -16.23
N ARG A 266 -24.84 -20.69 -15.52
CA ARG A 266 -26.28 -20.79 -15.23
C ARG A 266 -27.16 -20.13 -16.31
N LYS A 267 -26.55 -19.42 -17.26
CA LYS A 267 -27.25 -18.75 -18.37
C LYS A 267 -27.38 -19.65 -19.58
N SER A 268 -28.30 -19.30 -20.53
CA SER A 268 -28.45 -20.03 -21.79
C SER A 268 -27.13 -20.15 -22.55
N LYS A 269 -26.87 -21.32 -23.09
CA LYS A 269 -25.69 -21.61 -23.92
C LYS A 269 -25.80 -21.02 -25.33
N ASP A 270 -27.03 -20.73 -25.78
CA ASP A 270 -27.29 -20.27 -27.15
C ASP A 270 -27.02 -18.77 -27.35
N ASN A 271 -26.80 -18.03 -26.25
CA ASN A 271 -26.43 -16.63 -26.36
C ASN A 271 -24.91 -16.50 -26.59
N PRO A 272 -24.48 -15.90 -27.71
CA PRO A 272 -23.07 -15.78 -28.07
C PRO A 272 -22.26 -14.96 -27.03
N ASP A 273 -22.85 -13.95 -26.38
CA ASP A 273 -22.17 -13.19 -25.35
C ASP A 273 -21.84 -14.02 -24.12
N ASN A 274 -22.70 -15.00 -23.76
CA ASN A 274 -22.40 -15.93 -22.68
C ASN A 274 -21.26 -16.88 -23.05
N ALA A 275 -21.15 -17.28 -24.32
CA ALA A 275 -20.02 -18.09 -24.83
C ALA A 275 -18.71 -17.31 -24.72
N ARG A 276 -18.70 -16.06 -25.18
CA ARG A 276 -17.55 -15.14 -25.10
C ARG A 276 -17.14 -14.87 -23.62
N GLU A 277 -18.12 -14.53 -22.75
CA GLU A 277 -17.85 -14.29 -21.31
C GLU A 277 -17.22 -15.55 -20.66
N ARG A 278 -17.71 -16.76 -21.00
CA ARG A 278 -17.16 -18.02 -20.49
C ARG A 278 -15.75 -18.28 -21.00
N ALA A 279 -15.51 -18.09 -22.32
CA ALA A 279 -14.22 -18.33 -22.93
C ALA A 279 -13.15 -17.37 -22.36
N ALA A 280 -13.49 -16.10 -22.21
CA ALA A 280 -12.62 -15.10 -21.57
C ALA A 280 -12.33 -15.47 -20.10
N ALA A 281 -13.35 -15.83 -19.33
CA ALA A 281 -13.15 -16.20 -17.93
C ALA A 281 -12.22 -17.40 -17.76
N VAL A 282 -12.36 -18.45 -18.63
CA VAL A 282 -11.47 -19.61 -18.60
C VAL A 282 -10.05 -19.26 -19.01
N TRP A 283 -9.89 -18.44 -20.06
CA TRP A 283 -8.58 -17.98 -20.53
C TRP A 283 -7.86 -17.21 -19.44
N LEU A 284 -8.52 -16.21 -18.86
CA LEU A 284 -7.94 -15.33 -17.83
C LEU A 284 -7.66 -16.10 -16.53
N LEU A 285 -8.51 -17.04 -16.13
CA LEU A 285 -8.23 -17.91 -14.97
C LEU A 285 -6.94 -18.71 -15.13
N ARG A 286 -6.68 -19.25 -16.31
CA ARG A 286 -5.43 -19.96 -16.59
C ARG A 286 -4.22 -19.00 -16.52
N HIS A 287 -4.38 -17.83 -17.09
CA HIS A 287 -3.33 -16.80 -17.09
C HIS A 287 -2.96 -16.38 -15.67
N PHE A 288 -3.95 -15.94 -14.89
CA PHE A 288 -3.70 -15.45 -13.53
C PHE A 288 -3.31 -16.56 -12.55
N ALA A 289 -3.75 -17.81 -12.74
CA ALA A 289 -3.29 -18.92 -11.93
C ALA A 289 -1.80 -19.22 -12.16
N LYS A 290 -1.31 -19.09 -13.40
CA LYS A 290 0.11 -19.23 -13.72
C LYS A 290 0.91 -18.10 -13.09
N GLU A 291 0.54 -16.84 -13.34
CA GLU A 291 1.24 -15.67 -12.78
C GLU A 291 1.26 -15.70 -11.24
N ARG A 292 0.12 -16.10 -10.63
CA ARG A 292 0.04 -16.30 -9.19
C ARG A 292 1.11 -17.25 -8.67
N THR A 293 1.31 -18.36 -9.36
CA THR A 293 2.31 -19.36 -8.99
C THR A 293 3.73 -18.81 -9.10
N ASP A 294 4.01 -18.05 -10.15
CA ASP A 294 5.31 -17.45 -10.38
C ASP A 294 5.61 -16.39 -9.30
N HIS A 295 4.67 -15.47 -9.01
CA HIS A 295 4.83 -14.46 -7.96
C HIS A 295 4.93 -15.05 -6.54
N TYR A 296 4.24 -16.17 -6.28
CA TYR A 296 4.38 -16.87 -5.02
C TYR A 296 5.79 -17.47 -4.87
N ARG A 297 6.32 -18.09 -5.92
CA ARG A 297 7.69 -18.64 -5.93
C ARG A 297 8.74 -17.55 -5.72
N ASP A 298 8.56 -16.37 -6.36
CA ASP A 298 9.44 -15.23 -6.17
C ASP A 298 9.42 -14.71 -4.72
N ALA A 299 8.24 -14.65 -4.09
CA ALA A 299 8.12 -14.25 -2.69
C ALA A 299 8.76 -15.28 -1.75
N LEU A 300 8.56 -16.56 -2.00
CA LEU A 300 9.14 -17.66 -1.22
C LEU A 300 10.66 -17.69 -1.32
N ALA A 301 11.21 -17.66 -2.54
CA ALA A 301 12.65 -17.64 -2.77
C ALA A 301 13.32 -16.46 -2.06
N ARG A 302 12.70 -15.28 -2.12
CA ARG A 302 13.22 -14.10 -1.40
C ARG A 302 13.16 -14.26 0.11
N TRP A 303 12.14 -14.92 0.64
CA TRP A 303 12.05 -15.21 2.07
C TRP A 303 13.18 -16.18 2.51
N GLU A 304 13.42 -17.23 1.75
CA GLU A 304 14.49 -18.20 1.99
C GLU A 304 15.89 -17.53 1.93
N ASP A 305 16.11 -16.63 0.97
CA ASP A 305 17.32 -15.81 0.90
C ASP A 305 17.47 -14.93 2.16
N TRP A 306 16.39 -14.30 2.64
CA TRP A 306 16.42 -13.49 3.84
C TRP A 306 16.71 -14.31 5.10
N GLU A 307 16.19 -15.53 5.20
CA GLU A 307 16.49 -16.42 6.31
C GLU A 307 17.96 -16.85 6.27
N SER A 308 18.49 -17.23 5.11
CA SER A 308 19.88 -17.67 4.95
C SER A 308 20.90 -16.57 5.23
N GLN A 309 20.57 -15.31 4.96
CA GLN A 309 21.43 -14.15 5.14
C GLN A 309 21.20 -13.41 6.48
N GLU A 310 20.36 -13.94 7.35
CA GLU A 310 19.95 -13.29 8.60
C GLU A 310 19.49 -11.83 8.39
N PHE A 311 18.87 -11.56 7.22
CA PHE A 311 18.53 -10.20 6.79
C PHE A 311 17.68 -9.44 7.80
N LEU A 312 16.68 -10.10 8.40
CA LEU A 312 15.79 -9.45 9.39
C LEU A 312 16.48 -9.23 10.74
N ASP A 313 17.45 -10.07 11.11
CA ASP A 313 18.25 -9.88 12.33
C ASP A 313 19.28 -8.77 12.13
N ASN A 314 19.86 -8.65 10.95
CA ASN A 314 20.72 -7.53 10.57
C ASN A 314 19.96 -6.20 10.61
N LEU A 315 18.73 -6.15 10.07
CA LEU A 315 17.86 -4.96 10.20
C LEU A 315 17.59 -4.63 11.66
N LYS A 316 17.26 -5.62 12.49
CA LYS A 316 16.99 -5.43 13.92
C LYS A 316 18.21 -4.86 14.65
N SER A 317 19.39 -5.39 14.38
CA SER A 317 20.66 -4.94 14.97
C SER A 317 20.98 -3.50 14.56
N LEU A 318 20.88 -3.19 13.27
CA LEU A 318 21.08 -1.84 12.74
C LEU A 318 20.16 -0.79 13.42
N VAL A 319 18.89 -1.13 13.58
CA VAL A 319 17.91 -0.21 14.17
C VAL A 319 18.11 -0.04 15.67
N SER A 320 18.67 -1.04 16.36
CA SER A 320 18.94 -0.99 17.80
C SER A 320 20.20 -0.22 18.16
N ALA A 321 21.06 0.11 17.19
CA ALA A 321 22.34 0.79 17.39
C ALA A 321 22.22 2.32 17.53
N LEU A 322 21.04 2.91 17.43
CA LEU A 322 20.72 4.34 17.52
C LEU A 322 20.09 4.65 18.87
#